data_d79a4a3fb7ad0304e8e707093cc77ed5
#
_entry.id   d79a4a3fb7ad0304e8e707093cc77ed5
#
_cell.length_a   1.000
_cell.length_b   1.000
_cell.length_c   1.000
_cell.angle_alpha   90.00
_cell.angle_beta   90.00
_cell.angle_gamma   90.00
#
_symmetry.space_group_name_H-M   'P 1'
#
loop_
_entity.id
_entity.type
_entity.pdbx_description
1 polymer ?
#
loop_
_entity_poly.entity_id
_entity_poly.type
_entity_poly.pdbx_seq_one_letter_code
_entity_poly.pdbx_strand_id
1 'polypeptide(L)'
;MIEINNLLIKPQLPGNYFAYDAYVKGDLELGLLENRLGGRLLGLPSTFLEAIYTGLEQETGQAARLVLFNCGRWWGKNFYVRFCEEISEYYDKTVAQMEMIELIQCLQQCWKTHGWGTFDLDAQHTNTGFLILTTKNSPFASVAKGWNRPVCFLEAGIFSSFFSQLTGRDLYSIQTTCESMGADSNQFILGLSNRLQSVEALVDQGKDHETILKTLISNIN
;
A
#
# COMPACT_ATOMS: atom_id res chain seq x y z
N MET A 1 -27.77 -11.49 15.86
CA MET A 1 -27.40 -10.10 16.18
C MET A 1 -25.98 -10.17 16.72
N ILE A 2 -24.99 -9.80 15.94
CA ILE A 2 -23.59 -9.77 16.39
C ILE A 2 -23.45 -8.48 17.17
N GLU A 3 -23.19 -8.59 18.47
CA GLU A 3 -22.99 -7.43 19.33
C GLU A 3 -21.75 -6.66 18.89
N ILE A 4 -21.93 -5.41 18.54
CA ILE A 4 -20.86 -4.46 18.12
C ILE A 4 -19.73 -4.34 19.16
N ASN A 5 -19.99 -4.67 20.42
CA ASN A 5 -19.01 -4.67 21.49
C ASN A 5 -17.88 -5.71 21.31
N ASN A 6 -18.08 -6.78 20.55
CA ASN A 6 -17.04 -7.78 20.27
C ASN A 6 -16.04 -7.33 19.19
N LEU A 7 -16.36 -6.27 18.42
CA LEU A 7 -15.45 -5.67 17.46
C LEU A 7 -14.43 -4.71 18.10
N LEU A 8 -14.58 -4.38 19.37
CA LEU A 8 -13.71 -3.47 20.10
C LEU A 8 -12.57 -4.16 20.87
N ILE A 9 -12.60 -5.49 20.98
CA ILE A 9 -11.46 -6.24 21.49
C ILE A 9 -10.53 -6.49 20.30
N LYS A 10 -9.71 -5.48 19.97
CA LYS A 10 -8.58 -5.69 19.06
C LYS A 10 -7.68 -6.73 19.69
N PRO A 11 -7.45 -7.92 19.10
CA PRO A 11 -6.42 -8.81 19.58
C PRO A 11 -5.12 -8.01 19.57
N GLN A 12 -4.54 -7.80 20.75
CA GLN A 12 -3.27 -7.11 20.84
C GLN A 12 -2.19 -8.14 20.55
N LEU A 13 -1.49 -7.93 19.45
CA LEU A 13 -0.27 -8.67 19.18
C LEU A 13 0.70 -8.48 20.36
N PRO A 14 1.40 -9.54 20.79
CA PRO A 14 2.38 -9.45 21.87
C PRO A 14 3.60 -8.67 21.37
N GLY A 15 3.57 -7.35 21.54
CA GLY A 15 4.62 -6.45 21.09
C GLY A 15 4.43 -5.95 19.66
N ASN A 16 5.43 -5.22 19.16
CA ASN A 16 5.45 -4.65 17.82
C ASN A 16 6.81 -4.98 17.17
N TYR A 17 6.80 -5.88 16.19
CA TYR A 17 8.01 -6.20 15.42
C TYR A 17 8.63 -4.95 14.77
N PHE A 18 7.80 -4.08 14.25
CA PHE A 18 8.20 -2.84 13.56
C PHE A 18 8.36 -1.64 14.52
N ALA A 19 8.50 -1.84 15.85
CA ALA A 19 8.81 -0.71 16.73
C ALA A 19 10.08 -0.01 16.24
N TYR A 20 10.00 1.31 15.97
CA TYR A 20 11.05 2.05 15.26
C TYR A 20 12.41 1.94 15.94
N ASP A 21 12.46 2.09 17.26
CA ASP A 21 13.66 2.01 18.10
C ASP A 21 14.33 0.63 18.12
N ALA A 22 13.57 -0.41 17.82
CA ALA A 22 14.07 -1.79 17.74
C ALA A 22 14.27 -2.26 16.30
N TYR A 23 13.50 -1.74 15.34
CA TYR A 23 13.53 -2.18 13.95
C TYR A 23 14.68 -1.55 13.18
N VAL A 24 14.93 -0.24 13.36
CA VAL A 24 15.97 0.49 12.64
C VAL A 24 17.23 0.57 13.48
N LYS A 25 18.33 0.03 12.98
CA LYS A 25 19.65 0.09 13.59
C LYS A 25 20.60 0.89 12.69
N GLY A 26 21.29 1.86 13.27
CA GLY A 26 22.27 2.67 12.56
C GLY A 26 23.67 2.41 13.07
N ASP A 27 24.62 2.19 12.17
CA ASP A 27 26.05 2.25 12.42
C ASP A 27 26.63 3.43 11.64
N LEU A 28 26.90 4.52 12.35
CA LEU A 28 27.37 5.77 11.75
C LEU A 28 28.82 5.70 11.31
N GLU A 29 29.64 4.82 11.91
CA GLU A 29 31.05 4.64 11.52
C GLU A 29 31.14 3.95 10.16
N LEU A 30 30.27 2.95 9.94
CA LEU A 30 30.20 2.22 8.67
C LEU A 30 29.21 2.83 7.67
N GLY A 31 28.41 3.83 8.08
CA GLY A 31 27.35 4.41 7.24
C GLY A 31 26.26 3.38 6.91
N LEU A 32 25.92 2.51 7.85
CA LEU A 32 24.93 1.44 7.68
C LEU A 32 23.63 1.80 8.37
N LEU A 33 22.52 1.54 7.68
CA LEU A 33 21.20 1.41 8.27
C LEU A 33 20.69 0.00 7.99
N GLU A 34 20.23 -0.70 9.01
CA GLU A 34 19.78 -2.09 8.92
C GLU A 34 18.48 -2.28 9.68
N ASN A 35 17.68 -3.26 9.26
CA ASN A 35 16.55 -3.73 10.03
C ASN A 35 17.00 -4.69 11.13
N ARG A 36 16.04 -5.21 11.92
CA ARG A 36 16.30 -6.14 13.04
C ARG A 36 17.09 -7.37 12.64
N LEU A 37 16.92 -7.86 11.40
CA LEU A 37 17.57 -9.07 10.87
C LEU A 37 18.85 -8.77 10.08
N GLY A 38 19.37 -7.53 10.11
CA GLY A 38 20.55 -7.13 9.37
C GLY A 38 20.29 -6.83 7.89
N GLY A 39 19.04 -6.77 7.46
CA GLY A 39 18.68 -6.34 6.11
C GLY A 39 18.98 -4.86 5.91
N ARG A 40 19.71 -4.52 4.82
CA ARG A 40 20.10 -3.14 4.51
C ARG A 40 18.88 -2.24 4.28
N LEU A 41 18.84 -1.13 4.99
CA LEU A 41 17.90 -0.03 4.77
C LEU A 41 18.61 1.17 4.12
N LEU A 42 17.85 1.99 3.42
CA LEU A 42 18.33 3.24 2.83
C LEU A 42 17.45 4.39 3.33
N GLY A 43 18.06 5.38 3.93
CA GLY A 43 17.41 6.66 4.23
C GLY A 43 17.51 7.57 3.02
N LEU A 44 16.41 7.71 2.27
CA LEU A 44 16.36 8.55 1.07
C LEU A 44 15.49 9.79 1.35
N PRO A 45 15.94 11.01 1.01
CA PRO A 45 15.08 12.17 1.07
C PRO A 45 13.95 12.08 0.04
N SER A 46 12.77 12.63 0.36
CA SER A 46 11.62 12.61 -0.56
C SER A 46 11.92 13.24 -1.92
N THR A 47 12.82 14.24 -1.95
CA THR A 47 13.30 14.87 -3.19
C THR A 47 14.01 13.91 -4.14
N PHE A 48 14.56 12.80 -3.63
CA PHE A 48 15.14 11.77 -4.48
C PHE A 48 14.04 10.98 -5.23
N LEU A 49 12.93 10.67 -4.57
CA LEU A 49 11.76 10.09 -5.24
C LEU A 49 11.20 11.05 -6.29
N GLU A 50 11.10 12.35 -5.96
CA GLU A 50 10.65 13.39 -6.89
C GLU A 50 11.52 13.41 -8.15
N ALA A 51 12.85 13.33 -8.00
CA ALA A 51 13.77 13.27 -9.12
C ALA A 51 13.56 12.02 -10.01
N ILE A 52 13.30 10.85 -9.39
CA ILE A 52 12.99 9.61 -10.13
C ILE A 52 11.70 9.77 -10.93
N TYR A 53 10.62 10.26 -10.31
CA TYR A 53 9.33 10.45 -10.99
C TYR A 53 9.45 11.44 -12.14
N THR A 54 10.06 12.59 -11.88
CA THR A 54 10.27 13.65 -12.89
C THR A 54 11.13 13.15 -14.04
N GLY A 55 12.24 12.47 -13.74
CA GLY A 55 13.11 11.91 -14.78
C GLY A 55 12.41 10.86 -15.64
N LEU A 56 11.68 9.94 -15.03
CA LEU A 56 10.90 8.94 -15.78
C LEU A 56 9.83 9.59 -16.67
N GLU A 57 9.11 10.60 -16.17
CA GLU A 57 8.11 11.32 -16.96
C GLU A 57 8.74 12.05 -18.15
N GLN A 58 9.87 12.73 -17.93
CA GLN A 58 10.59 13.43 -19.00
C GLN A 58 11.11 12.50 -20.09
N GLU A 59 11.65 11.34 -19.71
CA GLU A 59 12.24 10.38 -20.66
C GLU A 59 11.21 9.47 -21.34
N THR A 60 10.12 9.12 -20.64
CA THR A 60 9.20 8.10 -21.13
C THR A 60 7.74 8.57 -21.28
N GLY A 61 7.45 9.80 -20.86
CA GLY A 61 6.10 10.37 -20.93
C GLY A 61 5.08 9.49 -20.20
N GLN A 62 3.96 9.20 -20.83
CA GLN A 62 2.89 8.40 -20.22
C GLN A 62 3.30 6.98 -19.82
N ALA A 63 4.36 6.43 -20.40
CA ALA A 63 4.87 5.11 -20.04
C ALA A 63 5.48 5.08 -18.62
N ALA A 64 5.87 6.23 -18.06
CA ALA A 64 6.35 6.34 -16.67
C ALA A 64 5.41 5.70 -15.66
N ARG A 65 4.09 5.84 -15.85
CA ARG A 65 3.06 5.24 -14.98
C ARG A 65 3.20 3.72 -14.91
N LEU A 66 3.29 3.08 -16.08
CA LEU A 66 3.41 1.63 -16.18
C LEU A 66 4.74 1.15 -15.59
N VAL A 67 5.82 1.89 -15.81
CA VAL A 67 7.15 1.57 -15.25
C VAL A 67 7.09 1.63 -13.73
N LEU A 68 6.57 2.72 -13.15
CA LEU A 68 6.45 2.87 -11.70
C LEU A 68 5.55 1.80 -11.08
N PHE A 69 4.40 1.53 -11.69
CA PHE A 69 3.49 0.47 -11.25
C PHE A 69 4.18 -0.91 -11.26
N ASN A 70 4.89 -1.24 -12.33
CA ASN A 70 5.60 -2.51 -12.43
C ASN A 70 6.79 -2.60 -11.44
N CYS A 71 7.51 -1.50 -11.20
CA CYS A 71 8.51 -1.44 -10.13
C CYS A 71 7.86 -1.74 -8.77
N GLY A 72 6.69 -1.15 -8.50
CA GLY A 72 5.91 -1.43 -7.31
C GLY A 72 5.49 -2.89 -7.20
N ARG A 73 5.03 -3.49 -8.30
CA ARG A 73 4.67 -4.93 -8.33
C ARG A 73 5.88 -5.83 -8.04
N TRP A 74 7.02 -5.54 -8.63
CA TRP A 74 8.23 -6.33 -8.42
C TRP A 74 8.72 -6.24 -6.98
N TRP A 75 8.78 -5.04 -6.46
CA TRP A 75 9.19 -4.84 -5.08
C TRP A 75 8.18 -5.40 -4.09
N GLY A 76 6.89 -5.19 -4.31
CA GLY A 76 5.80 -5.66 -3.44
C GLY A 76 5.74 -7.18 -3.31
N LYS A 77 6.14 -7.95 -4.35
CA LYS A 77 6.28 -9.40 -4.28
C LYS A 77 7.38 -9.81 -3.30
N ASN A 78 8.55 -9.18 -3.41
CA ASN A 78 9.68 -9.45 -2.51
C ASN A 78 9.39 -8.96 -1.09
N PHE A 79 8.72 -7.82 -0.98
CA PHE A 79 8.27 -7.26 0.30
C PHE A 79 7.32 -8.22 1.02
N TYR A 80 6.35 -8.81 0.33
CA TYR A 80 5.45 -9.80 0.91
C TYR A 80 6.21 -10.98 1.52
N VAL A 81 7.15 -11.57 0.79
CA VAL A 81 7.94 -12.71 1.27
C VAL A 81 8.69 -12.35 2.55
N ARG A 82 9.44 -11.25 2.53
CA ARG A 82 10.21 -10.79 3.70
C ARG A 82 9.32 -10.43 4.88
N PHE A 83 8.25 -9.71 4.62
CA PHE A 83 7.28 -9.34 5.64
C PHE A 83 6.71 -10.59 6.34
N CYS A 84 6.32 -11.61 5.58
CA CYS A 84 5.80 -12.85 6.14
C CYS A 84 6.87 -13.62 6.96
N GLU A 85 8.11 -13.68 6.48
CA GLU A 85 9.22 -14.30 7.19
C GLU A 85 9.48 -13.59 8.52
N GLU A 86 9.62 -12.27 8.49
CA GLU A 86 9.93 -11.42 9.64
C GLU A 86 8.85 -11.51 10.73
N ILE A 87 7.56 -11.37 10.37
CA ILE A 87 6.49 -11.45 11.36
C ILE A 87 6.26 -12.87 11.87
N SER A 88 6.44 -13.89 11.02
CA SER A 88 6.27 -15.28 11.42
C SER A 88 7.34 -15.71 12.42
N GLU A 89 8.58 -15.29 12.22
CA GLU A 89 9.67 -15.55 13.16
C GLU A 89 9.45 -14.85 14.51
N TYR A 90 9.02 -13.58 14.46
CA TYR A 90 8.85 -12.79 15.68
C TYR A 90 7.67 -13.23 16.54
N TYR A 91 6.54 -13.58 15.93
CA TYR A 91 5.33 -13.97 16.64
C TYR A 91 5.18 -15.48 16.81
N ASP A 92 6.16 -16.27 16.33
CA ASP A 92 6.11 -17.75 16.32
C ASP A 92 4.79 -18.29 15.75
N LYS A 93 4.35 -17.65 14.64
CA LYS A 93 3.03 -17.87 14.04
C LYS A 93 3.08 -17.61 12.54
N THR A 94 2.76 -18.59 11.73
CA THR A 94 2.71 -18.37 10.27
C THR A 94 1.61 -17.40 9.88
N VAL A 95 1.76 -16.70 8.77
CA VAL A 95 0.74 -15.76 8.25
C VAL A 95 -0.62 -16.46 8.07
N ALA A 96 -0.62 -17.73 7.68
CA ALA A 96 -1.85 -18.51 7.55
C ALA A 96 -2.57 -18.79 8.88
N GLN A 97 -1.87 -18.68 10.00
CA GLN A 97 -2.41 -18.83 11.35
C GLN A 97 -2.77 -17.49 12.00
N MET A 98 -2.38 -16.37 11.38
CA MET A 98 -2.72 -15.03 11.86
C MET A 98 -4.16 -14.66 11.46
N GLU A 99 -4.84 -13.95 12.33
CA GLU A 99 -6.08 -13.30 11.96
C GLU A 99 -5.80 -12.12 11.02
N MET A 100 -6.75 -11.81 10.12
CA MET A 100 -6.59 -10.67 9.19
C MET A 100 -6.31 -9.36 9.93
N ILE A 101 -6.93 -9.15 11.08
CA ILE A 101 -6.70 -7.94 11.89
C ILE A 101 -5.26 -7.85 12.41
N GLU A 102 -4.66 -8.97 12.82
CA GLU A 102 -3.28 -9.04 13.27
C GLU A 102 -2.32 -8.68 12.12
N LEU A 103 -2.56 -9.25 10.94
CA LEU A 103 -1.79 -8.98 9.73
C LEU A 103 -1.86 -7.50 9.33
N ILE A 104 -3.07 -6.91 9.33
CA ILE A 104 -3.26 -5.49 9.02
C ILE A 104 -2.57 -4.60 10.04
N GLN A 105 -2.61 -4.95 11.34
CA GLN A 105 -1.85 -4.22 12.37
C GLN A 105 -0.34 -4.24 12.10
N CYS A 106 0.21 -5.38 11.70
CA CYS A 106 1.62 -5.48 11.31
C CYS A 106 1.93 -4.59 10.11
N LEU A 107 1.08 -4.58 9.08
CA LEU A 107 1.23 -3.70 7.90
C LEU A 107 1.17 -2.23 8.29
N GLN A 108 0.23 -1.84 9.14
CA GLN A 108 0.10 -0.46 9.62
C GLN A 108 1.36 0.00 10.34
N GLN A 109 1.94 -0.86 11.18
CA GLN A 109 3.20 -0.56 11.87
C GLN A 109 4.37 -0.49 10.90
N CYS A 110 4.45 -1.44 9.95
CA CYS A 110 5.47 -1.46 8.92
C CYS A 110 5.47 -0.15 8.11
N TRP A 111 4.29 0.30 7.64
CA TRP A 111 4.14 1.57 6.91
C TRP A 111 4.69 2.76 7.69
N LYS A 112 4.30 2.88 8.96
CA LYS A 112 4.76 3.96 9.84
C LYS A 112 6.28 3.93 10.04
N THR A 113 6.83 2.76 10.30
CA THR A 113 8.26 2.60 10.61
C THR A 113 9.16 2.90 9.41
N HIS A 114 8.68 2.61 8.20
CA HIS A 114 9.40 2.95 6.98
C HIS A 114 9.19 4.41 6.51
N GLY A 115 8.39 5.19 7.22
CA GLY A 115 8.08 6.57 6.83
C GLY A 115 7.19 6.68 5.58
N TRP A 116 6.38 5.63 5.29
CA TRP A 116 5.45 5.64 4.15
C TRP A 116 4.08 6.21 4.50
N GLY A 117 3.97 6.84 5.67
CA GLY A 117 2.75 7.41 6.18
C GLY A 117 1.91 6.40 6.97
N THR A 118 0.60 6.57 6.93
CA THR A 118 -0.34 5.65 7.58
C THR A 118 -1.06 4.80 6.55
N PHE A 119 -1.46 3.61 6.95
CA PHE A 119 -2.18 2.64 6.13
C PHE A 119 -3.45 2.19 6.84
N ASP A 120 -4.54 2.08 6.10
CA ASP A 120 -5.79 1.48 6.58
C ASP A 120 -6.45 0.66 5.48
N LEU A 121 -7.27 -0.32 5.88
CA LEU A 121 -7.98 -1.22 4.97
C LEU A 121 -9.46 -1.29 5.38
N ASP A 122 -10.33 -0.95 4.44
CA ASP A 122 -11.77 -1.14 4.57
C ASP A 122 -12.20 -2.40 3.79
N ALA A 123 -12.81 -3.32 4.53
CA ALA A 123 -13.31 -4.60 4.03
C ALA A 123 -14.83 -4.62 3.79
N GLN A 124 -15.53 -3.48 3.91
CA GLN A 124 -17.00 -3.43 3.78
C GLN A 124 -17.49 -3.91 2.40
N HIS A 125 -16.64 -3.79 1.38
CA HIS A 125 -16.95 -4.15 0.00
C HIS A 125 -16.46 -5.53 -0.43
N THR A 126 -15.97 -6.37 0.50
CA THR A 126 -15.46 -7.72 0.19
C THR A 126 -16.50 -8.62 -0.44
N ASN A 127 -17.77 -8.51 -0.02
CA ASN A 127 -18.87 -9.27 -0.60
C ASN A 127 -19.11 -8.92 -2.08
N THR A 128 -18.69 -7.74 -2.51
CA THR A 128 -18.72 -7.30 -3.90
C THR A 128 -17.38 -7.51 -4.60
N GLY A 129 -16.39 -8.09 -3.92
CA GLY A 129 -15.09 -8.45 -4.45
C GLY A 129 -14.09 -7.29 -4.56
N PHE A 130 -14.28 -6.25 -3.74
CA PHE A 130 -13.38 -5.11 -3.65
C PHE A 130 -12.88 -4.91 -2.21
N LEU A 131 -11.66 -4.42 -2.09
CA LEU A 131 -11.07 -3.88 -0.86
C LEU A 131 -10.69 -2.43 -1.12
N ILE A 132 -10.90 -1.57 -0.14
CA ILE A 132 -10.47 -0.18 -0.21
C ILE A 132 -9.27 0.00 0.71
N LEU A 133 -8.17 0.47 0.13
CA LEU A 133 -6.97 0.81 0.86
C LEU A 133 -6.86 2.33 0.96
N THR A 134 -6.51 2.82 2.14
CA THR A 134 -6.34 4.25 2.37
C THR A 134 -4.97 4.50 2.95
N THR A 135 -4.21 5.43 2.36
CA THR A 135 -2.96 5.92 2.92
C THR A 135 -3.00 7.43 3.15
N LYS A 136 -2.28 7.91 4.16
CA LYS A 136 -2.11 9.34 4.46
C LYS A 136 -0.66 9.66 4.73
N ASN A 137 -0.27 10.90 4.41
CA ASN A 137 1.11 11.37 4.49
C ASN A 137 2.06 10.49 3.66
N SER A 138 1.59 10.02 2.50
CA SER A 138 2.37 9.15 1.63
C SER A 138 3.48 9.94 0.94
N PRO A 139 4.77 9.52 1.04
CA PRO A 139 5.85 10.14 0.30
C PRO A 139 5.66 9.99 -1.22
N PHE A 140 4.93 8.98 -1.67
CA PHE A 140 4.64 8.74 -3.08
C PHE A 140 3.63 9.74 -3.65
N ALA A 141 2.78 10.35 -2.81
CA ALA A 141 1.89 11.42 -3.21
C ALA A 141 2.60 12.78 -3.24
N SER A 142 3.59 12.98 -2.38
CA SER A 142 4.28 14.27 -2.24
C SER A 142 5.18 14.62 -3.44
N VAL A 143 5.57 13.63 -4.25
CA VAL A 143 6.55 13.77 -5.34
C VAL A 143 5.99 14.39 -6.62
N ALA A 144 4.68 14.54 -6.76
CA ALA A 144 4.06 14.98 -8.01
C ALA A 144 3.11 16.15 -7.78
N LYS A 145 3.65 17.26 -7.28
CA LYS A 145 2.89 18.50 -7.12
C LYS A 145 2.48 19.05 -8.48
N GLY A 146 1.19 19.34 -8.64
CA GLY A 146 0.65 19.97 -9.84
C GLY A 146 0.17 18.99 -10.93
N TRP A 147 0.22 17.70 -10.69
CA TRP A 147 -0.42 16.73 -11.56
C TRP A 147 -1.94 16.72 -11.31
N ASN A 148 -2.72 16.79 -12.37
CA ASN A 148 -4.18 16.80 -12.27
C ASN A 148 -4.78 15.37 -12.29
N ARG A 149 -4.10 14.43 -11.61
CA ARG A 149 -4.50 13.02 -11.51
C ARG A 149 -3.76 12.32 -10.37
N PRO A 150 -4.25 11.15 -9.92
CA PRO A 150 -3.55 10.30 -8.96
C PRO A 150 -2.16 9.87 -9.48
N VAL A 151 -1.16 9.81 -8.59
CA VAL A 151 0.26 9.63 -8.97
C VAL A 151 0.98 8.50 -8.21
N CYS A 152 0.34 7.88 -7.23
CA CYS A 152 0.97 6.85 -6.39
C CYS A 152 1.04 5.49 -7.11
N PHE A 153 1.51 5.47 -8.38
CA PHE A 153 1.57 4.24 -9.20
C PHE A 153 2.44 3.16 -8.57
N LEU A 154 3.58 3.55 -7.97
CA LEU A 154 4.47 2.62 -7.30
C LEU A 154 3.76 1.97 -6.11
N GLU A 155 3.07 2.75 -5.27
CA GLU A 155 2.30 2.26 -4.12
C GLU A 155 1.14 1.35 -4.57
N ALA A 156 0.42 1.73 -5.64
CA ALA A 156 -0.61 0.89 -6.25
C ALA A 156 -0.06 -0.47 -6.71
N GLY A 157 1.14 -0.48 -7.31
CA GLY A 157 1.84 -1.70 -7.70
C GLY A 157 2.21 -2.59 -6.50
N ILE A 158 2.68 -1.98 -5.40
CA ILE A 158 2.98 -2.69 -4.15
C ILE A 158 1.72 -3.39 -3.63
N PHE A 159 0.61 -2.67 -3.49
CA PHE A 159 -0.66 -3.24 -3.04
C PHE A 159 -1.14 -4.37 -3.96
N SER A 160 -1.11 -4.12 -5.27
CA SER A 160 -1.49 -5.12 -6.26
C SER A 160 -0.78 -6.45 -6.03
N SER A 161 0.55 -6.45 -5.94
CA SER A 161 1.31 -7.70 -5.80
C SER A 161 1.31 -8.27 -4.39
N PHE A 162 1.35 -7.43 -3.34
CA PHE A 162 1.29 -7.89 -1.95
C PHE A 162 0.00 -8.67 -1.69
N PHE A 163 -1.14 -8.07 -2.01
CA PHE A 163 -2.44 -8.72 -1.79
C PHE A 163 -2.71 -9.86 -2.77
N SER A 164 -2.10 -9.86 -3.96
CA SER A 164 -2.13 -11.02 -4.84
C SER A 164 -1.43 -12.22 -4.20
N GLN A 165 -0.25 -12.02 -3.62
CA GLN A 165 0.46 -13.10 -2.91
C GLN A 165 -0.32 -13.58 -1.68
N LEU A 166 -0.87 -12.65 -0.90
CA LEU A 166 -1.64 -12.96 0.30
C LEU A 166 -2.89 -13.80 0.00
N THR A 167 -3.60 -13.48 -1.09
CA THR A 167 -4.89 -14.12 -1.42
C THR A 167 -4.78 -15.27 -2.40
N GLY A 168 -3.62 -15.45 -3.06
CA GLY A 168 -3.44 -16.39 -4.15
C GLY A 168 -4.24 -16.03 -5.42
N ARG A 169 -4.74 -14.78 -5.55
CA ARG A 169 -5.51 -14.28 -6.68
C ARG A 169 -4.75 -13.16 -7.38
N ASP A 170 -4.90 -13.02 -8.70
CA ASP A 170 -4.31 -11.89 -9.42
C ASP A 170 -5.16 -10.64 -9.20
N LEU A 171 -4.76 -9.85 -8.19
CA LEU A 171 -5.41 -8.60 -7.83
C LEU A 171 -4.69 -7.41 -8.46
N TYR A 172 -5.47 -6.41 -8.83
CA TYR A 172 -5.00 -5.13 -9.34
C TYR A 172 -5.46 -4.01 -8.42
N SER A 173 -4.64 -2.99 -8.28
CA SER A 173 -4.93 -1.82 -7.43
C SER A 173 -4.91 -0.56 -8.29
N ILE A 174 -5.96 0.25 -8.19
CA ILE A 174 -6.06 1.55 -8.89
C ILE A 174 -6.33 2.63 -7.87
N GLN A 175 -5.55 3.70 -7.92
CA GLN A 175 -5.75 4.88 -7.09
C GLN A 175 -6.90 5.74 -7.66
N THR A 176 -7.79 6.18 -6.78
CA THR A 176 -8.97 7.00 -7.12
C THR A 176 -8.96 8.40 -6.52
N THR A 177 -8.30 8.58 -5.36
CA THR A 177 -8.02 9.91 -4.77
C THR A 177 -6.55 10.06 -4.46
N CYS A 178 -6.05 11.29 -4.42
CA CYS A 178 -4.64 11.55 -4.14
C CYS A 178 -4.44 12.84 -3.37
N GLU A 179 -3.59 12.79 -2.33
CA GLU A 179 -3.18 13.98 -1.56
C GLU A 179 -2.53 15.05 -2.43
N SER A 180 -1.82 14.66 -3.52
CA SER A 180 -1.24 15.61 -4.48
C SER A 180 -2.28 16.46 -5.20
N MET A 181 -3.52 16.00 -5.26
CA MET A 181 -4.67 16.68 -5.85
C MET A 181 -5.50 17.47 -4.82
N GLY A 182 -5.04 17.52 -3.56
CA GLY A 182 -5.75 18.19 -2.47
C GLY A 182 -6.78 17.34 -1.74
N ALA A 183 -6.80 16.03 -1.96
CA ALA A 183 -7.62 15.11 -1.17
C ALA A 183 -7.01 14.89 0.22
N ASP A 184 -7.84 14.54 1.21
CA ASP A 184 -7.41 14.27 2.60
C ASP A 184 -6.64 12.94 2.74
N SER A 185 -6.68 12.11 1.71
CA SER A 185 -6.03 10.80 1.69
C SER A 185 -5.88 10.26 0.27
N ASN A 186 -5.01 9.26 0.13
CA ASN A 186 -4.88 8.46 -1.07
C ASN A 186 -5.77 7.22 -0.91
N GLN A 187 -6.73 7.02 -1.80
CA GLN A 187 -7.59 5.85 -1.79
C GLN A 187 -7.33 4.98 -3.01
N PHE A 188 -7.32 3.67 -2.78
CA PHE A 188 -7.10 2.67 -3.82
C PHE A 188 -8.22 1.65 -3.78
N ILE A 189 -8.72 1.27 -4.94
CA ILE A 189 -9.63 0.14 -5.10
C ILE A 189 -8.81 -1.06 -5.53
N LEU A 190 -8.88 -2.14 -4.75
CA LEU A 190 -8.22 -3.41 -5.01
C LEU A 190 -9.27 -4.46 -5.39
N GLY A 191 -9.07 -5.16 -6.48
CA GLY A 191 -9.97 -6.20 -6.98
C GLY A 191 -9.36 -6.99 -8.12
N LEU A 192 -10.12 -7.92 -8.71
CA LEU A 192 -9.67 -8.65 -9.89
C LEU A 192 -9.45 -7.69 -11.07
N SER A 193 -8.37 -7.90 -11.83
CA SER A 193 -7.96 -7.02 -12.93
C SER A 193 -9.08 -6.79 -13.96
N ASN A 194 -9.79 -7.86 -14.35
CA ASN A 194 -10.89 -7.76 -15.31
C ASN A 194 -12.07 -6.92 -14.82
N ARG A 195 -12.23 -6.74 -13.50
CA ARG A 195 -13.30 -5.94 -12.90
C ARG A 195 -12.94 -4.47 -12.74
N LEU A 196 -11.66 -4.14 -12.80
CA LEU A 196 -11.15 -2.78 -12.63
C LEU A 196 -10.83 -2.07 -13.96
N GLN A 197 -11.05 -2.70 -15.11
CA GLN A 197 -10.70 -2.16 -16.44
C GLN A 197 -11.32 -0.80 -16.76
N SER A 198 -12.51 -0.50 -16.22
CA SER A 198 -13.19 0.78 -16.44
C SER A 198 -12.73 1.89 -15.51
N VAL A 199 -12.01 1.56 -14.43
CA VAL A 199 -11.69 2.54 -13.36
C VAL A 199 -10.74 3.62 -13.85
N GLU A 200 -9.71 3.27 -14.62
CA GLU A 200 -8.77 4.27 -15.17
C GLU A 200 -9.50 5.33 -16.02
N ALA A 201 -10.41 4.90 -16.87
CA ALA A 201 -11.20 5.81 -17.68
C ALA A 201 -12.11 6.72 -16.84
N LEU A 202 -12.67 6.22 -15.73
CA LEU A 202 -13.49 7.00 -14.82
C LEU A 202 -12.64 8.01 -14.04
N VAL A 203 -11.44 7.62 -13.61
CA VAL A 203 -10.47 8.50 -12.96
C VAL A 203 -10.03 9.61 -13.92
N ASP A 204 -9.70 9.28 -15.17
CA ASP A 204 -9.31 10.27 -16.20
C ASP A 204 -10.45 11.25 -16.53
N GLN A 205 -11.72 10.83 -16.36
CA GLN A 205 -12.90 11.69 -16.46
C GLN A 205 -13.13 12.57 -15.22
N GLY A 206 -12.29 12.45 -14.19
CA GLY A 206 -12.42 13.20 -12.94
C GLY A 206 -13.57 12.75 -12.05
N LYS A 207 -14.04 11.50 -12.18
CA LYS A 207 -15.07 10.96 -11.28
C LYS A 207 -14.48 10.77 -9.88
N ASP A 208 -15.28 11.11 -8.87
CA ASP A 208 -14.92 10.90 -7.46
C ASP A 208 -14.96 9.40 -7.08
N HIS A 209 -14.29 9.07 -5.97
CA HIS A 209 -14.15 7.71 -5.47
C HIS A 209 -15.50 6.99 -5.29
N GLU A 210 -16.47 7.68 -4.67
CA GLU A 210 -17.78 7.12 -4.38
C GLU A 210 -18.57 6.77 -5.66
N THR A 211 -18.49 7.66 -6.67
CA THR A 211 -19.12 7.43 -7.97
C THR A 211 -18.48 6.24 -8.69
N ILE A 212 -17.15 6.14 -8.65
CA ILE A 212 -16.40 5.01 -9.22
C ILE A 212 -16.83 3.71 -8.54
N LEU A 213 -16.81 3.68 -7.23
CA LEU A 213 -17.16 2.49 -6.43
C LEU A 213 -18.60 2.03 -6.67
N LYS A 214 -19.56 2.96 -6.69
CA LYS A 214 -20.97 2.66 -7.02
C LYS A 214 -21.11 2.07 -8.43
N THR A 215 -20.38 2.61 -9.41
CA THR A 215 -20.38 2.10 -10.77
C THR A 215 -19.86 0.66 -10.84
N LEU A 216 -18.76 0.37 -10.11
CA LEU A 216 -18.20 -0.99 -10.05
C LEU A 216 -19.16 -1.98 -9.40
N ILE A 217 -19.83 -1.59 -8.31
CA ILE A 217 -20.77 -2.44 -7.60
C ILE A 217 -22.01 -2.71 -8.44
N SER A 218 -22.54 -1.71 -9.16
CA SER A 218 -23.73 -1.87 -10.00
C SER A 218 -23.51 -2.78 -11.22
N ASN A 219 -22.28 -2.92 -11.70
CA ASN A 219 -21.92 -3.78 -12.82
C ASN A 219 -21.73 -5.27 -12.43
N ILE A 220 -22.11 -5.64 -11.19
CA ILE A 220 -22.01 -7.03 -10.70
C ILE A 220 -23.30 -7.82 -10.95
N ASN A 221 -24.38 -7.15 -11.29
CA ASN A 221 -25.71 -7.76 -11.51
C ASN A 221 -25.93 -8.19 -12.97
#